data_2bf8f3b2ed2885ecaa88b1498721aa7c
#
_entry.id   2bf8f3b2ed2885ecaa88b1498721aa7c
#
_cell.length_a   1.000
_cell.length_b   1.000
_cell.length_c   1.000
_cell.angle_alpha   90.00
_cell.angle_beta   90.00
_cell.angle_gamma   90.00
#
_symmetry.space_group_name_H-M   'P 1'
#
loop_
_entity.id
_entity.type
_entity.pdbx_description
1 polymer ?
#
loop_
_entity_poly.entity_id
_entity_poly.type
_entity_poly.pdbx_seq_one_letter_code
_entity_poly.pdbx_strand_id
1 'polypeptide(L)'
;MVARLDAPFGPPLAESAKTEVTLTLDAGAEDAAVTAQEGREGMRRGRIPRLLAEAVEQGGVLTQEDLAQVLRVDVRTIRRDIQQLKAEGHTIDTRGPVKGVGRGQTHKVKIIALWLDLQGYEKIARWVHHSPQAIKRYVTTFLRMVLLHQQGRTVSEIAFLTTTSERLVQDYLALYTAAQAAPTQQAKLDEELARVRAWQGPAGARAEKGGPTP
;
A
#
# COMPACT_ATOMS: atom_id res chain seq x y z
N MET A 1 18.41 -5.68 -6.68
CA MET A 1 19.06 -5.80 -5.34
C MET A 1 19.17 -4.42 -4.74
N VAL A 2 18.59 -4.21 -3.54
CA VAL A 2 18.59 -2.94 -2.80
C VAL A 2 19.13 -3.16 -1.38
N ALA A 3 19.48 -2.08 -0.67
CA ALA A 3 19.95 -2.22 0.71
C ALA A 3 18.84 -2.80 1.60
N ARG A 4 19.20 -3.64 2.55
CA ARG A 4 18.25 -4.17 3.55
C ARG A 4 17.83 -3.05 4.51
N LEU A 5 16.57 -3.12 4.95
CA LEU A 5 15.98 -2.16 5.89
C LEU A 5 16.69 -2.16 7.26
N ASP A 6 17.20 -3.33 7.69
CA ASP A 6 17.93 -3.53 8.94
C ASP A 6 19.44 -3.29 8.83
N ALA A 7 19.96 -3.02 7.62
CA ALA A 7 21.37 -2.80 7.40
C ALA A 7 21.86 -1.55 8.16
N PRO A 8 23.03 -1.64 8.87
CA PRO A 8 23.57 -0.52 9.63
C PRO A 8 23.90 0.67 8.71
N PHE A 9 23.73 1.89 9.24
CA PHE A 9 24.18 3.10 8.57
C PHE A 9 25.67 3.33 8.85
N GLY A 10 26.40 3.76 7.84
CA GLY A 10 27.83 4.08 7.93
C GLY A 10 28.66 3.40 6.86
N PRO A 11 28.55 2.08 6.65
CA PRO A 11 29.26 1.44 5.54
C PRO A 11 28.79 1.98 4.17
N PRO A 12 29.70 2.03 3.18
CA PRO A 12 29.32 2.33 1.80
C PRO A 12 28.19 1.41 1.31
N LEU A 13 27.36 1.90 0.39
CA LEU A 13 26.22 1.15 -0.15
C LEU A 13 26.67 -0.19 -0.78
N ALA A 14 27.89 -0.22 -1.33
CA ALA A 14 28.45 -1.43 -1.90
C ALA A 14 28.67 -2.56 -0.87
N GLU A 15 28.99 -2.20 0.36
CA GLU A 15 29.28 -3.12 1.49
C GLU A 15 28.04 -3.43 2.35
N SER A 16 26.92 -2.70 2.13
CA SER A 16 25.69 -2.94 2.90
C SER A 16 25.05 -4.25 2.51
N ALA A 17 24.47 -4.95 3.47
CA ALA A 17 23.65 -6.12 3.22
C ALA A 17 22.50 -5.76 2.26
N LYS A 18 22.29 -6.60 1.24
CA LYS A 18 21.32 -6.37 0.16
C LYS A 18 20.22 -7.42 0.21
N THR A 19 19.04 -7.05 -0.27
CA THR A 19 17.91 -7.96 -0.51
C THR A 19 17.37 -7.75 -1.92
N GLU A 20 16.73 -8.77 -2.45
CA GLU A 20 15.99 -8.67 -3.69
C GLU A 20 14.58 -8.15 -3.39
N VAL A 21 14.11 -7.23 -4.23
CA VAL A 21 12.75 -6.70 -4.15
C VAL A 21 12.12 -6.68 -5.53
N THR A 22 10.85 -7.00 -5.61
CA THR A 22 10.04 -6.89 -6.82
C THR A 22 9.26 -5.57 -6.77
N LEU A 23 9.38 -4.75 -7.82
CA LEU A 23 8.79 -3.42 -7.89
C LEU A 23 7.82 -3.33 -9.07
N THR A 24 6.64 -2.77 -8.84
CA THR A 24 5.63 -2.52 -9.86
C THR A 24 5.92 -1.22 -10.60
N LEU A 25 6.58 -1.29 -11.74
CA LEU A 25 6.91 -0.11 -12.56
C LEU A 25 5.72 0.45 -13.31
N ASP A 26 4.82 -0.43 -13.71
CA ASP A 26 3.58 -0.06 -14.41
C ASP A 26 2.40 -0.77 -13.77
N ALA A 27 1.47 0.02 -13.22
CA ALA A 27 0.22 -0.45 -12.64
C ALA A 27 -0.94 -0.44 -13.65
N GLY A 28 -0.64 -0.39 -14.93
CA GLY A 28 -1.63 -0.47 -16.00
C GLY A 28 -2.63 0.69 -15.97
N ALA A 29 -3.92 0.37 -15.83
CA ALA A 29 -5.01 1.36 -15.85
C ALA A 29 -4.86 2.45 -14.76
N GLU A 30 -4.20 2.15 -13.64
CA GLU A 30 -3.96 3.13 -12.57
C GLU A 30 -2.98 4.21 -13.01
N ASP A 31 -1.85 3.81 -13.56
CA ASP A 31 -0.84 4.75 -14.06
C ASP A 31 -1.37 5.53 -15.27
N ALA A 32 -2.20 4.89 -16.12
CA ALA A 32 -2.85 5.54 -17.24
C ALA A 32 -3.83 6.64 -16.76
N ALA A 33 -4.63 6.39 -15.73
CA ALA A 33 -5.55 7.37 -15.16
C ALA A 33 -4.81 8.58 -14.58
N VAL A 34 -3.74 8.35 -13.81
CA VAL A 34 -2.90 9.45 -13.28
C VAL A 34 -2.24 10.22 -14.40
N THR A 35 -1.76 9.54 -15.45
CA THR A 35 -1.15 10.19 -16.60
C THR A 35 -2.13 11.10 -17.34
N ALA A 36 -3.38 10.69 -17.47
CA ALA A 36 -4.41 11.49 -18.11
C ALA A 36 -4.78 12.76 -17.34
N GLN A 37 -4.68 12.72 -16.00
CA GLN A 37 -5.04 13.84 -15.13
C GLN A 37 -3.87 14.78 -14.84
N GLU A 38 -2.69 14.22 -14.59
CA GLU A 38 -1.52 14.95 -14.06
C GLU A 38 -0.29 14.88 -15.00
N GLY A 39 -0.43 14.23 -16.14
CA GLY A 39 0.65 14.06 -17.11
C GLY A 39 1.77 13.11 -16.61
N ARG A 40 2.88 13.07 -17.37
CA ARG A 40 4.01 12.19 -17.09
C ARG A 40 4.71 12.49 -15.76
N GLU A 41 4.73 13.76 -15.36
CA GLU A 41 5.36 14.17 -14.09
C GLU A 41 4.53 13.72 -12.89
N GLY A 42 3.21 13.89 -12.93
CA GLY A 42 2.30 13.40 -11.91
C GLY A 42 2.36 11.88 -11.77
N MET A 43 2.34 11.15 -12.88
CA MET A 43 2.52 9.70 -12.88
C MET A 43 3.87 9.29 -12.24
N ARG A 44 4.98 9.96 -12.58
CA ARG A 44 6.27 9.67 -11.97
C ARG A 44 6.26 9.93 -10.46
N ARG A 45 5.68 11.05 -10.01
CA ARG A 45 5.51 11.35 -8.59
C ARG A 45 4.66 10.31 -7.87
N GLY A 46 3.57 9.87 -8.48
CA GLY A 46 2.72 8.80 -7.92
C GLY A 46 3.43 7.45 -7.78
N ARG A 47 4.38 7.14 -8.67
CA ARG A 47 5.19 5.91 -8.58
C ARG A 47 6.16 5.91 -7.41
N ILE A 48 6.74 7.05 -7.03
CA ILE A 48 7.75 7.12 -5.96
C ILE A 48 7.24 6.55 -4.63
N PRO A 49 6.11 6.98 -4.05
CA PRO A 49 5.61 6.41 -2.80
C PRO A 49 5.28 4.92 -2.92
N ARG A 50 4.76 4.47 -4.06
CA ARG A 50 4.44 3.05 -4.31
C ARG A 50 5.70 2.19 -4.27
N LEU A 51 6.74 2.56 -5.03
CA LEU A 51 7.99 1.81 -5.11
C LEU A 51 8.69 1.74 -3.75
N LEU A 52 8.71 2.85 -3.00
CA LEU A 52 9.26 2.89 -1.65
C LEU A 52 8.50 1.95 -0.70
N ALA A 53 7.17 1.95 -0.76
CA ALA A 53 6.35 1.06 0.06
C ALA A 53 6.58 -0.41 -0.28
N GLU A 54 6.62 -0.76 -1.56
CA GLU A 54 6.87 -2.13 -2.03
C GLU A 54 8.24 -2.64 -1.58
N ALA A 55 9.27 -1.80 -1.66
CA ALA A 55 10.60 -2.15 -1.19
C ALA A 55 10.62 -2.42 0.34
N VAL A 56 10.02 -1.52 1.12
CA VAL A 56 9.94 -1.65 2.59
C VAL A 56 9.16 -2.88 3.02
N GLU A 57 8.05 -3.21 2.35
CA GLU A 57 7.26 -4.42 2.62
C GLU A 57 8.08 -5.70 2.44
N GLN A 58 9.07 -5.68 1.54
CA GLN A 58 9.96 -6.79 1.25
C GLN A 58 11.30 -6.71 2.01
N GLY A 59 11.39 -5.81 3.00
CA GLY A 59 12.57 -5.66 3.85
C GLY A 59 13.73 -4.91 3.18
N GLY A 60 13.48 -4.22 2.07
CA GLY A 60 14.43 -3.39 1.34
C GLY A 60 14.21 -1.89 1.56
N VAL A 61 15.21 -1.08 1.21
CA VAL A 61 15.16 0.38 1.22
C VAL A 61 15.75 0.92 -0.08
N LEU A 62 14.98 1.76 -0.77
CA LEU A 62 15.45 2.44 -1.98
C LEU A 62 16.17 3.74 -1.64
N THR A 63 17.26 3.99 -2.34
CA THR A 63 17.94 5.29 -2.37
C THR A 63 17.33 6.19 -3.45
N GLN A 64 17.73 7.45 -3.48
CA GLN A 64 17.35 8.37 -4.57
C GLN A 64 17.96 7.93 -5.90
N GLU A 65 19.15 7.35 -5.84
CA GLU A 65 19.86 6.78 -6.98
C GLU A 65 19.14 5.55 -7.54
N ASP A 66 18.66 4.65 -6.66
CA ASP A 66 17.85 3.50 -7.06
C ASP A 66 16.56 3.96 -7.76
N LEU A 67 15.87 4.95 -7.19
CA LEU A 67 14.68 5.53 -7.81
C LEU A 67 14.96 6.16 -9.18
N ALA A 68 16.07 6.89 -9.29
CA ALA A 68 16.50 7.51 -10.56
C ALA A 68 16.75 6.44 -11.64
N GLN A 69 17.45 5.37 -11.27
CA GLN A 69 17.72 4.25 -12.17
C GLN A 69 16.43 3.54 -12.60
N VAL A 70 15.56 3.22 -11.65
CA VAL A 70 14.30 2.49 -11.88
C VAL A 70 13.34 3.32 -12.75
N LEU A 71 13.21 4.61 -12.47
CA LEU A 71 12.32 5.53 -13.20
C LEU A 71 12.95 6.14 -14.45
N ARG A 72 14.23 5.83 -14.74
CA ARG A 72 15.01 6.30 -15.90
C ARG A 72 15.03 7.83 -16.02
N VAL A 73 15.31 8.49 -14.92
CA VAL A 73 15.50 9.96 -14.83
C VAL A 73 16.75 10.26 -14.01
N ASP A 74 17.19 11.52 -14.04
CA ASP A 74 18.33 11.91 -13.19
C ASP A 74 17.94 12.05 -11.71
N VAL A 75 18.93 11.87 -10.82
CA VAL A 75 18.76 12.01 -9.36
C VAL A 75 18.26 13.41 -8.99
N ARG A 76 18.62 14.45 -9.76
CA ARG A 76 18.13 15.82 -9.54
C ARG A 76 16.61 15.91 -9.73
N THR A 77 16.08 15.20 -10.72
CA THR A 77 14.63 15.10 -10.95
C THR A 77 13.95 14.41 -9.78
N ILE A 78 14.50 13.29 -9.30
CA ILE A 78 13.97 12.58 -8.12
C ILE A 78 13.98 13.48 -6.87
N ARG A 79 15.05 14.22 -6.64
CA ARG A 79 15.14 15.16 -5.50
C ARG A 79 14.05 16.22 -5.56
N ARG A 80 13.80 16.81 -6.73
CA ARG A 80 12.74 17.79 -6.95
C ARG A 80 11.36 17.19 -6.71
N ASP A 81 11.10 16.01 -7.27
CA ASP A 81 9.84 15.30 -7.09
C ASP A 81 9.58 14.95 -5.61
N ILE A 82 10.61 14.49 -4.88
CA ILE A 82 10.53 14.22 -3.44
C ILE A 82 10.26 15.51 -2.64
N GLN A 83 10.89 16.62 -3.00
CA GLN A 83 10.62 17.90 -2.33
C GLN A 83 9.17 18.35 -2.53
N GLN A 84 8.65 18.20 -3.74
CA GLN A 84 7.27 18.53 -4.04
C GLN A 84 6.30 17.61 -3.28
N LEU A 85 6.51 16.30 -3.30
CA LEU A 85 5.70 15.35 -2.53
C LEU A 85 5.69 15.67 -1.03
N LYS A 86 6.85 16.07 -0.46
CA LYS A 86 6.94 16.49 0.94
C LYS A 86 6.16 17.79 1.20
N ALA A 87 6.22 18.76 0.30
CA ALA A 87 5.45 20.00 0.38
C ALA A 87 3.93 19.74 0.32
N GLU A 88 3.52 18.69 -0.39
CA GLU A 88 2.15 18.20 -0.49
C GLU A 88 1.73 17.33 0.73
N GLY A 89 2.61 17.19 1.74
CA GLY A 89 2.35 16.47 2.98
C GLY A 89 2.61 14.96 2.92
N HIS A 90 3.32 14.47 1.88
CA HIS A 90 3.73 13.08 1.83
C HIS A 90 4.95 12.80 2.70
N THR A 91 4.92 11.69 3.43
CA THR A 91 6.10 11.15 4.10
C THR A 91 6.87 10.31 3.09
N ILE A 92 8.04 10.78 2.69
CA ILE A 92 8.91 10.11 1.72
C ILE A 92 10.20 9.73 2.43
N ASP A 93 10.32 8.46 2.77
CA ASP A 93 11.45 7.89 3.49
C ASP A 93 12.35 7.10 2.53
N THR A 94 13.34 7.78 1.97
CA THR A 94 14.49 7.12 1.32
C THR A 94 15.52 6.73 2.38
N ARG A 95 16.50 5.88 2.03
CA ARG A 95 17.51 5.36 2.97
C ARG A 95 18.15 6.40 3.92
N GLY A 96 18.27 7.65 3.50
CA GLY A 96 18.89 8.71 4.32
C GLY A 96 18.10 9.08 5.58
N PRO A 97 16.78 9.35 5.51
CA PRO A 97 15.94 9.78 6.64
C PRO A 97 15.41 8.66 7.54
N VAL A 98 15.45 7.38 7.11
CA VAL A 98 14.77 6.25 7.79
C VAL A 98 15.17 6.06 9.26
N LYS A 99 16.25 6.67 9.75
CA LYS A 99 16.70 6.56 11.15
C LYS A 99 16.13 7.62 12.12
N GLY A 100 15.49 8.66 11.64
CA GLY A 100 15.06 9.79 12.49
C GLY A 100 13.61 9.74 12.96
N VAL A 101 12.79 8.94 12.34
CA VAL A 101 11.35 8.83 12.65
C VAL A 101 11.02 7.36 12.78
N GLY A 102 10.43 6.95 13.90
CA GLY A 102 10.01 5.57 14.12
C GLY A 102 9.27 5.03 12.90
N ARG A 103 9.34 3.72 12.69
CA ARG A 103 8.86 2.93 11.54
C ARG A 103 7.81 3.67 10.71
N GLY A 104 8.23 4.31 9.61
CA GLY A 104 7.33 5.07 8.75
C GLY A 104 6.17 4.19 8.30
N GLN A 105 4.94 4.68 8.43
CA GLN A 105 3.77 3.99 7.94
C GLN A 105 3.93 3.81 6.43
N THR A 106 3.69 2.60 5.94
CA THR A 106 3.71 2.36 4.50
C THR A 106 2.62 3.20 3.84
N HIS A 107 2.81 3.55 2.58
CA HIS A 107 1.84 4.30 1.79
C HIS A 107 0.42 3.68 1.86
N LYS A 108 0.32 2.36 1.80
CA LYS A 108 -0.95 1.61 1.92
C LYS A 108 -1.59 1.80 3.29
N VAL A 109 -0.81 1.80 4.36
CA VAL A 109 -1.28 2.06 5.73
C VAL A 109 -1.84 3.47 5.87
N LYS A 110 -1.16 4.48 5.29
CA LYS A 110 -1.64 5.87 5.25
C LYS A 110 -2.98 5.99 4.51
N ILE A 111 -3.15 5.29 3.39
CA ILE A 111 -4.41 5.27 2.64
C ILE A 111 -5.55 4.74 3.51
N ILE A 112 -5.33 3.64 4.22
CA ILE A 112 -6.36 3.07 5.10
C ILE A 112 -6.65 3.98 6.29
N ALA A 113 -5.65 4.61 6.89
CA ALA A 113 -5.85 5.58 7.95
C ALA A 113 -6.73 6.76 7.49
N LEU A 114 -6.41 7.36 6.33
CA LEU A 114 -7.21 8.43 5.73
C LEU A 114 -8.64 7.98 5.41
N TRP A 115 -8.82 6.74 4.96
CA TRP A 115 -10.14 6.20 4.70
C TRP A 115 -10.93 5.98 6.00
N LEU A 116 -10.31 5.48 7.05
CA LEU A 116 -10.92 5.36 8.39
C LEU A 116 -11.33 6.74 8.95
N ASP A 117 -10.56 7.79 8.67
CA ASP A 117 -10.88 9.18 9.02
C ASP A 117 -12.02 9.79 8.18
N LEU A 118 -12.85 8.95 7.55
CA LEU A 118 -14.05 9.34 6.79
C LEU A 118 -13.75 10.19 5.54
N GLN A 119 -12.53 10.14 5.02
CA GLN A 119 -12.20 10.81 3.76
C GLN A 119 -12.78 10.05 2.58
N GLY A 120 -13.34 10.78 1.59
CA GLY A 120 -13.83 10.18 0.36
C GLY A 120 -12.69 9.72 -0.57
N TYR A 121 -12.93 8.70 -1.40
CA TYR A 121 -11.95 8.12 -2.31
C TYR A 121 -11.28 9.16 -3.21
N GLU A 122 -12.05 10.12 -3.75
CA GLU A 122 -11.55 11.20 -4.61
C GLU A 122 -10.56 12.12 -3.87
N LYS A 123 -10.84 12.42 -2.60
CA LYS A 123 -9.97 13.27 -1.78
C LYS A 123 -8.68 12.52 -1.44
N ILE A 124 -8.78 11.25 -1.07
CA ILE A 124 -7.63 10.40 -0.82
C ILE A 124 -6.79 10.28 -2.10
N ALA A 125 -7.44 10.04 -3.25
CA ALA A 125 -6.79 9.89 -4.55
C ALA A 125 -5.88 11.08 -4.87
N ARG A 126 -6.38 12.30 -4.70
CA ARG A 126 -5.61 13.55 -4.91
C ARG A 126 -4.43 13.68 -3.96
N TRP A 127 -4.58 13.23 -2.70
CA TRP A 127 -3.51 13.33 -1.71
C TRP A 127 -2.39 12.33 -1.90
N VAL A 128 -2.71 11.14 -2.42
CA VAL A 128 -1.75 10.03 -2.52
C VAL A 128 -1.31 9.75 -3.96
N HIS A 129 -1.75 10.54 -4.94
CA HIS A 129 -1.48 10.36 -6.37
C HIS A 129 -1.81 8.93 -6.86
N HIS A 130 -2.95 8.41 -6.41
CA HIS A 130 -3.49 7.12 -6.83
C HIS A 130 -4.87 7.27 -7.45
N SER A 131 -5.24 6.35 -8.33
CA SER A 131 -6.62 6.30 -8.82
C SER A 131 -7.59 5.89 -7.71
N PRO A 132 -8.86 6.34 -7.75
CA PRO A 132 -9.90 5.88 -6.82
C PRO A 132 -10.06 4.35 -6.81
N GLN A 133 -9.84 3.69 -7.96
CA GLN A 133 -9.87 2.23 -8.08
C GLN A 133 -8.75 1.57 -7.26
N ALA A 134 -7.54 2.14 -7.29
CA ALA A 134 -6.42 1.65 -6.49
C ALA A 134 -6.73 1.72 -5.00
N ILE A 135 -7.27 2.86 -4.55
CA ILE A 135 -7.66 3.05 -3.16
C ILE A 135 -8.75 2.04 -2.77
N LYS A 136 -9.76 1.85 -3.61
CA LYS A 136 -10.81 0.85 -3.39
C LYS A 136 -10.23 -0.55 -3.25
N ARG A 137 -9.22 -0.92 -4.05
CA ARG A 137 -8.52 -2.20 -3.94
C ARG A 137 -7.80 -2.34 -2.60
N TYR A 138 -7.09 -1.31 -2.13
CA TYR A 138 -6.42 -1.34 -0.81
C TYR A 138 -7.42 -1.46 0.33
N VAL A 139 -8.53 -0.73 0.29
CA VAL A 139 -9.61 -0.84 1.27
C VAL A 139 -10.22 -2.24 1.27
N THR A 140 -10.49 -2.80 0.09
CA THR A 140 -11.03 -4.19 -0.03
C THR A 140 -10.05 -5.20 0.56
N THR A 141 -8.74 -5.04 0.30
CA THR A 141 -7.72 -5.93 0.87
C THR A 141 -7.66 -5.80 2.39
N PHE A 142 -7.70 -4.59 2.93
CA PHE A 142 -7.78 -4.34 4.37
C PHE A 142 -9.00 -5.03 5.01
N LEU A 143 -10.20 -4.83 4.44
CA LEU A 143 -11.42 -5.45 4.94
C LEU A 143 -11.37 -7.00 4.91
N ARG A 144 -10.76 -7.58 3.85
CA ARG A 144 -10.52 -9.03 3.79
C ARG A 144 -9.60 -9.51 4.90
N MET A 145 -8.51 -8.79 5.17
CA MET A 145 -7.59 -9.13 6.26
C MET A 145 -8.28 -9.08 7.62
N VAL A 146 -9.11 -8.06 7.86
CA VAL A 146 -9.90 -7.96 9.09
C VAL A 146 -10.87 -9.13 9.23
N LEU A 147 -11.57 -9.53 8.17
CA LEU A 147 -12.49 -10.67 8.19
C LEU A 147 -11.76 -11.99 8.47
N LEU A 148 -10.60 -12.22 7.86
CA LEU A 148 -9.79 -13.40 8.12
C LEU A 148 -9.28 -13.42 9.57
N HIS A 149 -8.87 -12.26 10.10
CA HIS A 149 -8.48 -12.12 11.50
C HIS A 149 -9.65 -12.45 12.45
N GLN A 150 -10.86 -11.94 12.18
CA GLN A 150 -12.06 -12.27 12.96
C GLN A 150 -12.45 -13.76 12.89
N GLN A 151 -12.00 -14.47 11.84
CA GLN A 151 -12.15 -15.93 11.72
C GLN A 151 -11.03 -16.71 12.46
N GLY A 152 -10.16 -16.03 13.19
CA GLY A 152 -9.07 -16.65 13.95
C GLY A 152 -7.85 -17.05 13.12
N ARG A 153 -7.70 -16.54 11.89
CA ARG A 153 -6.51 -16.80 11.07
C ARG A 153 -5.29 -16.08 11.65
N THR A 154 -4.16 -16.75 11.58
CA THR A 154 -2.86 -16.18 11.98
C THR A 154 -2.37 -15.13 10.98
N VAL A 155 -1.44 -14.28 11.40
CA VAL A 155 -0.82 -13.27 10.52
C VAL A 155 -0.19 -13.90 9.27
N SER A 156 0.49 -15.04 9.43
CA SER A 156 1.13 -15.76 8.32
C SER A 156 0.10 -16.32 7.34
N GLU A 157 -1.01 -16.91 7.84
CA GLU A 157 -2.10 -17.39 6.97
C GLU A 157 -2.76 -16.23 6.22
N ILE A 158 -3.02 -15.11 6.89
CA ILE A 158 -3.61 -13.92 6.27
C ILE A 158 -2.68 -13.39 5.17
N ALA A 159 -1.38 -13.27 5.44
CA ALA A 159 -0.38 -12.83 4.48
C ALA A 159 -0.37 -13.73 3.24
N PHE A 160 -0.38 -15.06 3.43
CA PHE A 160 -0.47 -16.03 2.35
C PHE A 160 -1.76 -15.89 1.52
N LEU A 161 -2.92 -15.86 2.18
CA LEU A 161 -4.23 -15.80 1.52
C LEU A 161 -4.48 -14.46 0.78
N THR A 162 -3.86 -13.39 1.24
CA THR A 162 -4.00 -12.05 0.62
C THR A 162 -2.83 -11.69 -0.29
N THR A 163 -1.85 -12.58 -0.44
CA THR A 163 -0.62 -12.38 -1.24
C THR A 163 0.09 -11.07 -0.86
N THR A 164 0.29 -10.88 0.46
CA THR A 164 0.93 -9.69 1.03
C THR A 164 2.00 -10.08 2.03
N SER A 165 2.78 -9.10 2.51
CA SER A 165 3.75 -9.34 3.58
C SER A 165 3.08 -9.43 4.95
N GLU A 166 3.64 -10.22 5.86
CA GLU A 166 3.20 -10.30 7.25
C GLU A 166 3.25 -8.92 7.93
N ARG A 167 4.23 -8.10 7.58
CA ARG A 167 4.38 -6.74 8.07
C ARG A 167 3.17 -5.88 7.72
N LEU A 168 2.69 -5.92 6.46
CA LEU A 168 1.50 -5.17 6.05
C LEU A 168 0.26 -5.65 6.81
N VAL A 169 0.13 -6.96 7.02
CA VAL A 169 -0.95 -7.53 7.82
C VAL A 169 -0.90 -6.98 9.26
N GLN A 170 0.26 -6.99 9.91
CA GLN A 170 0.43 -6.44 11.26
C GLN A 170 0.07 -4.95 11.33
N ASP A 171 0.55 -4.15 10.37
CA ASP A 171 0.26 -2.72 10.31
C ASP A 171 -1.25 -2.47 10.11
N TYR A 172 -1.92 -3.24 9.27
CA TYR A 172 -3.37 -3.15 9.05
C TYR A 172 -4.18 -3.59 10.26
N LEU A 173 -3.78 -4.65 10.96
CA LEU A 173 -4.44 -5.09 12.18
C LEU A 173 -4.25 -4.07 13.33
N ALA A 174 -3.12 -3.38 13.38
CA ALA A 174 -2.92 -2.27 14.31
C ALA A 174 -3.89 -1.10 14.04
N LEU A 175 -4.13 -0.75 12.76
CA LEU A 175 -5.16 0.23 12.39
C LEU A 175 -6.56 -0.24 12.76
N TYR A 176 -6.87 -1.50 12.53
CA TYR A 176 -8.15 -2.10 12.92
C TYR A 176 -8.39 -1.97 14.43
N THR A 177 -7.40 -2.35 15.25
CA THR A 177 -7.49 -2.24 16.72
C THR A 177 -7.66 -0.78 17.16
N ALA A 178 -6.93 0.15 16.56
CA ALA A 178 -7.08 1.58 16.84
C ALA A 178 -8.48 2.11 16.45
N ALA A 179 -9.01 1.68 15.31
CA ALA A 179 -10.33 2.09 14.83
C ALA A 179 -11.47 1.59 15.74
N GLN A 180 -11.31 0.43 16.39
CA GLN A 180 -12.28 -0.08 17.36
C GLN A 180 -12.40 0.82 18.61
N ALA A 181 -11.36 1.58 18.95
CA ALA A 181 -11.38 2.52 20.06
C ALA A 181 -12.04 3.87 19.72
N ALA A 182 -12.31 4.14 18.44
CA ALA A 182 -12.89 5.39 17.95
C ALA A 182 -14.32 5.14 17.42
N PRO A 183 -15.39 5.59 18.10
CA PRO A 183 -16.78 5.23 17.76
C PRO A 183 -17.18 5.48 16.30
N THR A 184 -16.73 6.61 15.73
CA THR A 184 -17.04 6.99 14.34
C THR A 184 -16.35 6.08 13.32
N GLN A 185 -15.10 5.73 13.56
CA GLN A 185 -14.33 4.81 12.71
C GLN A 185 -14.87 3.37 12.83
N GLN A 186 -15.23 2.96 14.04
CA GLN A 186 -15.84 1.66 14.31
C GLN A 186 -17.16 1.50 13.55
N ALA A 187 -18.06 2.47 13.63
CA ALA A 187 -19.36 2.42 12.95
C ALA A 187 -19.18 2.27 11.42
N LYS A 188 -18.28 3.03 10.81
CA LYS A 188 -17.94 2.90 9.40
C LYS A 188 -17.39 1.53 9.05
N LEU A 189 -16.48 1.02 9.89
CA LEU A 189 -15.84 -0.26 9.67
C LEU A 189 -16.87 -1.40 9.74
N ASP A 190 -17.78 -1.37 10.72
CA ASP A 190 -18.83 -2.36 10.88
C ASP A 190 -19.80 -2.36 9.69
N GLU A 191 -20.18 -1.18 9.20
CA GLU A 191 -21.01 -1.05 7.98
C GLU A 191 -20.32 -1.66 6.77
N GLU A 192 -19.04 -1.34 6.52
CA GLU A 192 -18.31 -1.87 5.37
C GLU A 192 -18.03 -3.37 5.48
N LEU A 193 -17.72 -3.87 6.68
CA LEU A 193 -17.57 -5.31 6.91
C LEU A 193 -18.90 -6.06 6.68
N ALA A 194 -20.02 -5.49 7.10
CA ALA A 194 -21.34 -6.07 6.84
C ALA A 194 -21.64 -6.13 5.33
N ARG A 195 -21.29 -5.09 4.56
CA ARG A 195 -21.41 -5.09 3.09
C ARG A 195 -20.58 -6.19 2.44
N VAL A 196 -19.33 -6.37 2.88
CA VAL A 196 -18.44 -7.40 2.32
C VAL A 196 -18.96 -8.80 2.67
N ARG A 197 -19.48 -9.03 3.90
CA ARG A 197 -20.09 -10.31 4.28
C ARG A 197 -21.34 -10.61 3.46
N ALA A 198 -22.22 -9.64 3.24
CA ALA A 198 -23.40 -9.79 2.41
C ALA A 198 -23.07 -10.13 0.95
N TRP A 199 -21.98 -9.55 0.41
CA TRP A 199 -21.53 -9.87 -0.94
C TRP A 199 -20.90 -11.26 -1.07
N GLN A 200 -20.30 -11.79 -0.01
CA GLN A 200 -19.81 -13.16 0.08
C GLN A 200 -20.93 -14.18 0.27
N GLY A 201 -22.20 -13.73 0.19
CA GLY A 201 -23.43 -14.49 0.35
C GLY A 201 -23.39 -15.98 -0.04
N PRO A 202 -24.35 -16.84 0.26
CA PRO A 202 -24.14 -18.26 0.49
C PRO A 202 -23.44 -18.92 -0.70
N ALA A 203 -22.27 -19.44 -0.47
CA ALA A 203 -21.48 -20.24 -1.41
C ALA A 203 -22.14 -21.62 -1.70
N GLY A 204 -23.48 -21.64 -1.80
CA GLY A 204 -24.28 -22.84 -1.99
C GLY A 204 -25.32 -22.79 -3.11
N ALA A 205 -25.57 -21.65 -3.72
CA ALA A 205 -26.68 -21.50 -4.66
C ALA A 205 -26.34 -21.56 -6.16
N ARG A 206 -25.16 -22.08 -6.53
CA ARG A 206 -24.73 -22.15 -7.96
C ARG A 206 -24.43 -23.54 -8.47
N ALA A 207 -24.92 -24.60 -7.85
CA ALA A 207 -24.69 -25.98 -8.29
C ALA A 207 -25.97 -26.79 -8.50
N GLU A 208 -27.09 -26.18 -8.93
CA GLU A 208 -28.24 -26.96 -9.42
C GLU A 208 -29.03 -26.18 -10.46
N LYS A 209 -28.48 -26.04 -11.67
CA LYS A 209 -29.29 -25.83 -12.88
C LYS A 209 -28.65 -26.55 -14.07
N GLY A 210 -29.25 -27.67 -14.44
CA GLY A 210 -29.16 -28.21 -15.79
C GLY A 210 -28.47 -29.54 -15.93
N GLY A 211 -29.04 -30.62 -15.37
CA GLY A 211 -28.92 -31.93 -15.99
C GLY A 211 -29.99 -32.07 -17.06
N PRO A 212 -29.69 -32.46 -18.30
CA PRO A 212 -30.71 -32.84 -19.24
C PRO A 212 -31.24 -34.22 -18.87
N THR A 213 -32.53 -34.32 -18.68
CA THR A 213 -33.24 -35.58 -18.62
C THR A 213 -33.50 -36.11 -20.03
N PRO A 214 -33.59 -37.44 -20.22
CA PRO A 214 -33.44 -38.17 -21.48
C PRO A 214 -34.51 -37.99 -22.50
#